data_79f24c927a98914d188258f6ccca0256
#
_entry.id   79f24c927a98914d188258f6ccca0256
#
_cell.length_a   1.000
_cell.length_b   1.000
_cell.length_c   1.000
_cell.angle_alpha   90.00
_cell.angle_beta   90.00
_cell.angle_gamma   90.00
#
_symmetry.space_group_name_H-M   'P 1'
#
loop_
_entity.id
_entity.type
_entity.pdbx_description
1 polymer ?
#
loop_
_entity_poly.entity_id
_entity_poly.type
_entity_poly.pdbx_seq_one_letter_code
_entity_poly.pdbx_strand_id
1 'polypeptide(L)'
;MKTKRFLILTAIICIASLFSIDLAYAYHPVSPYAYCLNNPVRFIDPNGEEVWIYYQDDDGNDQKMLYTANIEYKGTNSFVANMVGNLNAVYAYGGNAMMDVLIGSENAFNVLNQNSSIDAAAGAFRRNMDGGGTIFAVKFGGAVNFANIETAAHEFFHGVQHELGQGGRSVFNEVEAMVFGNSVATNWSFDNGGGGSMTPMGQDTPAGQAYESAFRSLQWDGYSQPSMVQAINNFQTGAYVNSTGAYNNMRTLPVPYGGGKIKSILTKFHPNFRR
;
A
#
# COMPACT_ATOMS: atom_id res chain seq x y z
N MET A 1 43.61 -39.73 -24.02
CA MET A 1 43.69 -38.58 -23.10
C MET A 1 42.42 -37.70 -23.08
N LYS A 2 41.64 -37.60 -24.14
CA LYS A 2 40.43 -36.75 -24.18
C LYS A 2 39.26 -37.29 -23.33
N THR A 3 39.07 -38.60 -23.28
CA THR A 3 37.98 -39.24 -22.51
C THR A 3 38.11 -39.09 -21.00
N LYS A 4 39.33 -39.14 -20.43
CA LYS A 4 39.55 -38.94 -19.00
C LYS A 4 39.26 -37.50 -18.54
N ARG A 5 39.53 -36.52 -19.37
CA ARG A 5 39.22 -35.11 -19.04
C ARG A 5 37.72 -34.82 -19.06
N PHE A 6 37.00 -35.48 -19.96
CA PHE A 6 35.52 -35.33 -20.03
C PHE A 6 34.84 -35.92 -18.80
N LEU A 7 35.24 -37.11 -18.35
CA LEU A 7 34.72 -37.75 -17.15
C LEU A 7 34.99 -36.92 -15.88
N ILE A 8 36.15 -36.31 -15.76
CA ILE A 8 36.50 -35.44 -14.61
C ILE A 8 35.65 -34.16 -14.62
N LEU A 9 35.41 -33.57 -15.77
CA LEU A 9 34.62 -32.37 -15.90
C LEU A 9 33.13 -32.64 -15.54
N THR A 10 32.61 -33.79 -15.98
CA THR A 10 31.23 -34.21 -15.66
C THR A 10 31.08 -34.49 -14.17
N ALA A 11 32.05 -35.12 -13.54
CA ALA A 11 32.05 -35.38 -12.10
C ALA A 11 32.08 -34.06 -11.28
N ILE A 12 32.87 -33.09 -11.69
CA ILE A 12 32.93 -31.75 -11.03
C ILE A 12 31.61 -31.01 -11.15
N ILE A 13 30.94 -31.04 -12.31
CA ILE A 13 29.64 -30.41 -12.52
C ILE A 13 28.57 -31.09 -11.66
N CYS A 14 28.56 -32.42 -11.58
CA CYS A 14 27.63 -33.17 -10.71
C CYS A 14 27.85 -32.89 -9.21
N ILE A 15 29.09 -32.75 -8.77
CA ILE A 15 29.43 -32.38 -7.38
C ILE A 15 29.02 -30.92 -7.10
N ALA A 16 29.26 -30.01 -8.01
CA ALA A 16 28.86 -28.62 -7.86
C ALA A 16 27.34 -28.46 -7.81
N SER A 17 26.58 -29.26 -8.56
CA SER A 17 25.10 -29.26 -8.48
C SER A 17 24.55 -29.82 -7.18
N LEU A 18 25.21 -30.78 -6.57
CA LEU A 18 24.84 -31.34 -5.26
C LEU A 18 25.08 -30.31 -4.13
N PHE A 19 26.19 -29.57 -4.20
CA PHE A 19 26.45 -28.49 -3.22
C PHE A 19 25.54 -27.27 -3.40
N SER A 20 25.05 -26.98 -4.62
CA SER A 20 24.10 -25.90 -4.84
C SER A 20 22.68 -26.21 -4.35
N ILE A 21 22.32 -27.51 -4.26
CA ILE A 21 21.04 -27.94 -3.69
C ILE A 21 21.06 -27.83 -2.15
N ASP A 22 22.17 -28.15 -1.52
CA ASP A 22 22.30 -28.01 -0.06
C ASP A 22 22.35 -26.54 0.38
N LEU A 23 22.90 -25.63 -0.43
CA LEU A 23 22.89 -24.20 -0.15
C LEU A 23 21.51 -23.55 -0.31
N ALA A 24 20.65 -24.08 -1.19
CA ALA A 24 19.27 -23.64 -1.32
C ALA A 24 18.40 -24.11 -0.13
N TYR A 25 18.72 -25.27 0.48
CA TYR A 25 18.07 -25.76 1.70
C TYR A 25 18.63 -25.16 3.00
N ALA A 26 19.86 -24.66 2.99
CA ALA A 26 20.49 -24.03 4.16
C ALA A 26 19.96 -22.63 4.48
N TYR A 27 19.13 -22.04 3.60
CA TYR A 27 18.49 -20.75 3.78
C TYR A 27 17.01 -20.85 4.16
N HIS A 28 16.55 -21.96 4.68
CA HIS A 28 15.35 -22.03 5.51
C HIS A 28 15.75 -22.25 6.98
N PRO A 29 16.36 -21.26 7.63
CA PRO A 29 16.90 -21.47 8.95
C PRO A 29 16.02 -20.97 10.06
N VAL A 30 14.77 -20.66 9.78
CA VAL A 30 13.89 -20.27 10.88
C VAL A 30 12.73 -21.22 10.88
N SER A 31 12.71 -22.11 11.88
CA SER A 31 11.52 -22.87 12.21
C SER A 31 10.31 -21.93 12.16
N PRO A 32 9.14 -22.34 11.65
CA PRO A 32 7.92 -21.56 11.79
C PRO A 32 7.67 -21.05 13.21
N TYR A 33 8.32 -21.65 14.20
CA TYR A 33 8.28 -21.25 15.61
C TYR A 33 9.33 -20.20 16.01
N ALA A 34 10.36 -19.96 15.21
CA ALA A 34 11.42 -19.00 15.57
C ALA A 34 10.99 -17.54 15.35
N TYR A 35 10.04 -17.28 14.46
CA TYR A 35 9.46 -15.93 14.29
C TYR A 35 8.68 -15.48 15.55
N CYS A 36 8.18 -16.41 16.35
CA CYS A 36 7.56 -16.15 17.65
C CYS A 36 8.58 -16.01 18.79
N LEU A 37 9.84 -15.66 18.55
CA LEU A 37 10.90 -15.59 19.55
C LEU A 37 11.02 -16.88 20.39
N ASN A 38 10.78 -18.04 19.77
CA ASN A 38 10.71 -19.36 20.41
C ASN A 38 9.63 -19.46 21.51
N ASN A 39 8.63 -18.59 21.50
CA ASN A 39 7.52 -18.63 22.45
C ASN A 39 6.16 -18.64 21.73
N PRO A 40 5.82 -19.74 21.03
CA PRO A 40 4.60 -19.84 20.23
C PRO A 40 3.30 -19.81 21.06
N VAL A 41 3.40 -19.98 22.36
CA VAL A 41 2.23 -19.90 23.27
C VAL A 41 1.86 -18.45 23.59
N ARG A 42 2.81 -17.52 23.48
CA ARG A 42 2.62 -16.12 23.83
C ARG A 42 2.49 -15.22 22.60
N PHE A 43 3.03 -15.66 21.48
CA PHE A 43 3.07 -14.92 20.21
C PHE A 43 2.62 -15.86 19.08
N ILE A 44 1.36 -16.23 19.08
CA ILE A 44 0.76 -16.93 17.94
C ILE A 44 0.42 -15.85 16.93
N ASP A 45 1.09 -15.85 15.79
CA ASP A 45 0.55 -15.33 14.56
C ASP A 45 -0.02 -16.53 13.77
N PRO A 46 -1.33 -16.81 13.91
CA PRO A 46 -1.93 -18.00 13.30
C PRO A 46 -2.01 -17.92 11.77
N ASN A 47 -1.84 -16.74 11.18
CA ASN A 47 -2.20 -16.46 9.80
C ASN A 47 -1.12 -15.74 9.00
N GLY A 48 0.05 -15.40 9.59
CA GLY A 48 1.08 -14.59 8.92
C GLY A 48 0.65 -13.13 8.68
N GLU A 49 -0.29 -12.62 9.49
CA GLU A 49 -0.86 -11.28 9.33
C GLU A 49 0.15 -10.21 9.77
N GLU A 50 0.62 -9.33 8.85
CA GLU A 50 1.71 -8.44 9.20
C GLU A 50 1.55 -7.00 8.72
N VAL A 51 0.65 -6.25 9.35
CA VAL A 51 0.71 -4.79 9.32
C VAL A 51 1.25 -4.29 10.65
N TRP A 52 2.51 -3.80 10.66
CA TRP A 52 3.21 -3.38 11.86
C TRP A 52 3.30 -1.86 11.97
N ILE A 53 2.93 -1.29 13.13
CA ILE A 53 3.11 0.13 13.45
C ILE A 53 4.35 0.27 14.32
N TYR A 54 5.38 0.95 13.80
CA TYR A 54 6.63 1.21 14.51
C TYR A 54 6.59 2.59 15.16
N TYR A 55 7.00 2.66 16.41
CA TYR A 55 7.02 3.90 17.19
C TYR A 55 8.12 3.87 18.26
N GLN A 56 8.39 4.99 18.89
CA GLN A 56 9.22 5.07 20.08
C GLN A 56 8.34 5.24 21.30
N ASP A 57 8.67 4.54 22.40
CA ASP A 57 8.04 4.75 23.70
C ASP A 57 8.53 6.04 24.36
N ASP A 58 8.00 6.34 25.56
CA ASP A 58 8.34 7.57 26.30
C ASP A 58 9.82 7.61 26.74
N ASP A 59 10.50 6.47 26.81
CA ASP A 59 11.92 6.33 27.10
C ASP A 59 12.80 6.39 25.85
N GLY A 60 12.20 6.51 24.64
CA GLY A 60 12.89 6.58 23.36
C GLY A 60 13.31 5.22 22.81
N ASN A 61 12.81 4.10 23.35
CA ASN A 61 13.09 2.77 22.82
C ASN A 61 12.18 2.47 21.64
N ASP A 62 12.73 1.81 20.62
CA ASP A 62 11.98 1.38 19.48
C ASP A 62 11.00 0.25 19.84
N GLN A 63 9.77 0.44 19.48
CA GLN A 63 8.66 -0.47 19.72
C GLN A 63 7.90 -0.75 18.42
N LYS A 64 7.14 -1.83 18.39
CA LYS A 64 6.19 -2.12 17.31
C LYS A 64 4.90 -2.72 17.84
N MET A 65 3.82 -2.42 17.16
CA MET A 65 2.49 -2.96 17.43
C MET A 65 1.94 -3.62 16.17
N LEU A 66 1.46 -4.85 16.29
CA LEU A 66 0.70 -5.50 15.22
C LEU A 66 -0.68 -4.86 15.12
N TYR A 67 -1.04 -4.39 13.92
CA TYR A 67 -2.38 -3.94 13.62
C TYR A 67 -3.22 -5.13 13.15
N THR A 68 -4.35 -5.32 13.80
CA THR A 68 -5.43 -6.20 13.35
C THR A 68 -6.71 -5.39 13.22
N ALA A 69 -7.64 -5.86 12.39
CA ALA A 69 -8.88 -5.14 12.12
C ALA A 69 -9.66 -4.79 13.41
N ASN A 70 -10.05 -3.52 13.53
CA ASN A 70 -10.80 -2.98 14.68
C ASN A 70 -10.11 -3.14 16.05
N ILE A 71 -8.78 -3.25 16.08
CA ILE A 71 -8.04 -3.31 17.34
C ILE A 71 -8.24 -2.02 18.14
N GLU A 72 -8.32 -2.14 19.46
CA GLU A 72 -8.31 -1.02 20.39
C GLU A 72 -6.90 -0.86 20.97
N TYR A 73 -6.30 0.32 20.79
CA TYR A 73 -5.03 0.63 21.44
C TYR A 73 -5.27 1.21 22.83
N LYS A 74 -4.69 0.58 23.86
CA LYS A 74 -4.84 0.98 25.28
C LYS A 74 -3.59 1.64 25.86
N GLY A 75 -2.56 1.88 25.05
CA GLY A 75 -1.35 2.56 25.48
C GLY A 75 -1.46 4.08 25.44
N THR A 76 -0.37 4.76 25.80
CA THR A 76 -0.29 6.22 25.91
C THR A 76 0.29 6.89 24.66
N ASN A 77 0.90 6.13 23.75
CA ASN A 77 1.53 6.71 22.58
C ASN A 77 0.51 7.28 21.60
N SER A 78 0.53 8.60 21.42
CA SER A 78 -0.46 9.32 20.60
C SER A 78 -0.37 8.97 19.12
N PHE A 79 0.82 8.71 18.59
CA PHE A 79 0.97 8.28 17.19
C PHE A 79 0.28 6.94 16.96
N VAL A 80 0.51 5.96 17.84
CA VAL A 80 -0.12 4.63 17.71
C VAL A 80 -1.64 4.75 17.84
N ALA A 81 -2.14 5.50 18.81
CA ALA A 81 -3.58 5.71 19.00
C ALA A 81 -4.24 6.32 17.76
N ASN A 82 -3.64 7.37 17.21
CA ASN A 82 -4.13 8.03 16.00
C ASN A 82 -4.06 7.12 14.76
N MET A 83 -2.93 6.40 14.60
CA MET A 83 -2.75 5.49 13.48
C MET A 83 -3.77 4.36 13.52
N VAL A 84 -3.97 3.72 14.66
CA VAL A 84 -5.01 2.69 14.85
C VAL A 84 -6.39 3.25 14.51
N GLY A 85 -6.71 4.48 14.97
CA GLY A 85 -7.97 5.14 14.66
C GLY A 85 -8.16 5.38 13.16
N ASN A 86 -7.14 5.89 12.46
CA ASN A 86 -7.17 6.11 11.01
C ASN A 86 -7.31 4.78 10.26
N LEU A 87 -6.56 3.73 10.64
CA LEU A 87 -6.66 2.41 10.00
C LEU A 87 -8.01 1.72 10.24
N ASN A 88 -8.57 1.83 11.43
CA ASN A 88 -9.92 1.34 11.71
C ASN A 88 -10.97 2.07 10.86
N ALA A 89 -10.80 3.39 10.63
CA ALA A 89 -11.66 4.12 9.71
C ALA A 89 -11.48 3.63 8.26
N VAL A 90 -10.25 3.41 7.80
CA VAL A 90 -10.00 2.84 6.47
C VAL A 90 -10.64 1.46 6.34
N TYR A 91 -10.51 0.61 7.34
CA TYR A 91 -11.13 -0.72 7.38
C TYR A 91 -12.66 -0.64 7.29
N ALA A 92 -13.27 0.20 8.10
CA ALA A 92 -14.73 0.33 8.17
C ALA A 92 -15.36 0.96 6.93
N TYR A 93 -14.71 1.94 6.33
CA TYR A 93 -15.26 2.76 5.24
C TYR A 93 -14.68 2.44 3.86
N GLY A 94 -13.54 1.76 3.80
CA GLY A 94 -12.92 1.30 2.55
C GLY A 94 -13.39 -0.07 2.08
N GLY A 95 -14.17 -0.76 2.93
CA GLY A 95 -14.51 -2.17 2.74
C GLY A 95 -13.37 -3.08 3.21
N ASN A 96 -13.70 -4.00 4.08
CA ASN A 96 -12.77 -4.90 4.78
C ASN A 96 -11.80 -5.59 3.81
N ALA A 97 -12.30 -6.07 2.67
CA ALA A 97 -11.56 -6.88 1.72
C ALA A 97 -10.29 -6.21 1.18
N MET A 98 -10.20 -4.86 1.19
CA MET A 98 -8.98 -4.16 0.78
C MET A 98 -7.88 -4.30 1.84
N MET A 99 -8.21 -4.02 3.09
CA MET A 99 -7.25 -4.14 4.19
C MET A 99 -6.91 -5.61 4.50
N ASP A 100 -7.87 -6.53 4.31
CA ASP A 100 -7.65 -7.97 4.50
C ASP A 100 -6.57 -8.53 3.55
N VAL A 101 -6.35 -7.90 2.38
CA VAL A 101 -5.22 -8.26 1.49
C VAL A 101 -3.87 -8.03 2.17
N LEU A 102 -3.72 -6.94 2.93
CA LEU A 102 -2.45 -6.62 3.60
C LEU A 102 -2.33 -7.29 4.96
N ILE A 103 -3.44 -7.39 5.70
CA ILE A 103 -3.48 -8.05 7.00
C ILE A 103 -3.20 -9.55 6.83
N GLY A 104 -3.75 -10.19 5.81
CA GLY A 104 -3.56 -11.62 5.52
C GLY A 104 -2.41 -11.91 4.54
N SER A 105 -1.51 -10.97 4.30
CA SER A 105 -0.34 -11.18 3.44
C SER A 105 0.75 -11.95 4.17
N GLU A 106 1.49 -12.79 3.45
CA GLU A 106 2.74 -13.39 3.94
C GLU A 106 3.90 -12.38 3.99
N ASN A 107 3.69 -11.16 3.47
CA ASN A 107 4.66 -10.08 3.41
C ASN A 107 4.36 -9.00 4.45
N ALA A 108 5.38 -8.52 5.15
CA ALA A 108 5.23 -7.47 6.15
C ALA A 108 4.98 -6.08 5.53
N PHE A 109 4.00 -5.36 6.06
CA PHE A 109 3.72 -3.97 5.75
C PHE A 109 3.99 -3.09 6.99
N ASN A 110 5.05 -2.31 6.93
CA ASN A 110 5.54 -1.52 8.06
C ASN A 110 5.05 -0.08 7.98
N VAL A 111 4.41 0.41 9.02
CA VAL A 111 4.01 1.81 9.15
C VAL A 111 5.00 2.53 10.04
N LEU A 112 5.65 3.56 9.52
CA LEU A 112 6.66 4.34 10.24
C LEU A 112 6.16 5.77 10.48
N ASN A 113 6.34 6.23 11.72
CA ASN A 113 6.22 7.65 12.06
C ASN A 113 7.44 8.38 11.50
N GLN A 114 7.31 8.96 10.31
CA GLN A 114 8.43 9.62 9.66
C GLN A 114 8.22 11.11 9.57
N ASN A 115 9.17 11.83 10.11
CA ASN A 115 9.36 13.24 9.88
C ASN A 115 10.42 13.45 8.79
N SER A 116 10.31 14.49 8.02
CA SER A 116 11.30 15.23 7.23
C SER A 116 12.35 14.54 6.33
N SER A 117 12.65 13.26 6.42
CA SER A 117 13.70 12.62 5.58
C SER A 117 13.18 12.07 4.24
N ILE A 118 11.87 12.13 4.02
CA ILE A 118 11.23 11.69 2.79
C ILE A 118 10.62 12.90 2.12
N ASP A 119 10.97 13.12 0.87
CA ASP A 119 10.36 14.12 -0.01
C ASP A 119 8.95 13.66 -0.41
N ALA A 120 8.04 13.65 0.57
CA ALA A 120 6.65 13.32 0.41
C ALA A 120 5.78 14.34 1.15
N ALA A 121 4.74 14.82 0.49
CA ALA A 121 3.90 15.89 1.03
C ALA A 121 3.04 15.46 2.23
N ALA A 122 2.55 14.23 2.24
CA ALA A 122 1.63 13.74 3.27
C ALA A 122 1.90 12.31 3.72
N GLY A 123 2.27 11.42 2.79
CA GLY A 123 2.61 10.03 3.02
C GLY A 123 3.41 9.46 1.87
N ALA A 124 3.90 8.25 1.99
CA ALA A 124 4.52 7.52 0.91
C ALA A 124 4.50 6.01 1.17
N PHE A 125 4.20 5.25 0.15
CA PHE A 125 4.43 3.81 0.10
C PHE A 125 5.73 3.50 -0.63
N ARG A 126 6.56 2.62 -0.06
CA ARG A 126 7.75 2.07 -0.71
C ARG A 126 7.77 0.55 -0.55
N ARG A 127 7.93 -0.16 -1.67
CA ARG A 127 8.14 -1.61 -1.64
C ARG A 127 9.45 -1.96 -0.96
N ASN A 128 9.46 -3.03 -0.18
CA ASN A 128 10.67 -3.62 0.37
C ASN A 128 11.32 -4.59 -0.64
N MET A 129 12.58 -4.92 -0.45
CA MET A 129 13.31 -5.82 -1.34
C MET A 129 12.94 -7.29 -1.12
N ASP A 130 12.49 -7.63 0.07
CA ASP A 130 12.10 -8.94 0.57
C ASP A 130 10.60 -9.25 0.44
N GLY A 131 9.87 -8.39 -0.23
CA GLY A 131 8.41 -8.42 -0.30
C GLY A 131 7.76 -7.43 0.66
N GLY A 132 6.44 -7.24 0.53
CA GLY A 132 5.70 -6.26 1.33
C GLY A 132 6.10 -4.81 1.07
N GLY A 133 5.97 -3.97 2.09
CA GLY A 133 6.26 -2.55 1.92
C GLY A 133 6.38 -1.73 3.19
N THR A 134 6.85 -0.52 3.04
CA THR A 134 6.93 0.47 4.12
C THR A 134 6.05 1.66 3.77
N ILE A 135 5.17 2.01 4.68
CA ILE A 135 4.24 3.13 4.60
C ILE A 135 4.74 4.21 5.57
N PHE A 136 5.07 5.36 5.03
CA PHE A 136 5.58 6.48 5.80
C PHE A 136 4.45 7.43 6.13
N ALA A 137 4.07 7.50 7.40
CA ALA A 137 2.99 8.34 7.90
C ALA A 137 3.48 9.78 8.16
N VAL A 138 3.87 10.50 7.11
CA VAL A 138 4.46 11.85 7.24
C VAL A 138 3.50 12.82 7.92
N LYS A 139 2.22 12.82 7.56
CA LYS A 139 1.19 13.70 8.14
C LYS A 139 -0.02 12.96 8.69
N PHE A 140 -0.35 11.79 8.15
CA PHE A 140 -1.56 11.08 8.55
C PHE A 140 -1.44 10.27 9.85
N GLY A 141 -0.30 10.33 10.54
CA GLY A 141 -0.14 9.84 11.91
C GLY A 141 -0.78 10.74 12.99
N GLY A 142 -1.46 11.81 12.58
CA GLY A 142 -2.21 12.70 13.47
C GLY A 142 -3.64 12.23 13.74
N ALA A 143 -4.43 13.07 14.45
CA ALA A 143 -5.80 12.76 14.85
C ALA A 143 -6.68 12.30 13.69
N VAL A 144 -7.66 11.46 13.99
CA VAL A 144 -8.63 10.93 13.02
C VAL A 144 -9.44 12.08 12.41
N ASN A 145 -9.25 12.30 11.11
CA ASN A 145 -9.97 13.32 10.34
C ASN A 145 -9.96 12.95 8.85
N PHE A 146 -10.71 13.68 8.05
CA PHE A 146 -10.83 13.43 6.61
C PHE A 146 -9.47 13.30 5.90
N ALA A 147 -8.58 14.27 6.08
CA ALA A 147 -7.30 14.31 5.35
C ALA A 147 -6.36 13.15 5.74
N ASN A 148 -6.34 12.79 7.02
CA ASN A 148 -5.52 11.69 7.51
C ASN A 148 -6.06 10.34 7.07
N ILE A 149 -7.38 10.15 7.07
CA ILE A 149 -8.02 8.93 6.56
C ILE A 149 -7.82 8.82 5.05
N GLU A 150 -8.00 9.92 4.29
CA GLU A 150 -7.77 9.94 2.84
C GLU A 150 -6.35 9.51 2.50
N THR A 151 -5.36 10.12 3.17
CA THR A 151 -3.95 9.81 2.92
C THR A 151 -3.60 8.38 3.36
N ALA A 152 -4.06 7.95 4.53
CA ALA A 152 -3.85 6.57 4.96
C ALA A 152 -4.43 5.57 3.96
N ALA A 153 -5.68 5.75 3.55
CA ALA A 153 -6.32 4.88 2.56
C ALA A 153 -5.59 4.86 1.22
N HIS A 154 -5.10 6.02 0.76
CA HIS A 154 -4.29 6.16 -0.46
C HIS A 154 -3.00 5.34 -0.38
N GLU A 155 -2.20 5.52 0.67
CA GLU A 155 -0.91 4.83 0.81
C GLU A 155 -1.08 3.32 1.02
N PHE A 156 -2.09 2.91 1.79
CA PHE A 156 -2.41 1.49 1.96
C PHE A 156 -2.93 0.86 0.66
N PHE A 157 -3.65 1.61 -0.17
CA PHE A 157 -4.06 1.13 -1.49
C PHE A 157 -2.86 0.87 -2.41
N HIS A 158 -1.80 1.68 -2.34
CA HIS A 158 -0.54 1.38 -3.02
C HIS A 158 0.10 0.06 -2.53
N GLY A 159 -0.02 -0.23 -1.24
CA GLY A 159 0.37 -1.52 -0.68
C GLY A 159 -0.41 -2.68 -1.32
N VAL A 160 -1.73 -2.53 -1.43
CA VAL A 160 -2.60 -3.54 -2.09
C VAL A 160 -2.30 -3.68 -3.58
N GLN A 161 -2.07 -2.55 -4.29
CA GLN A 161 -1.63 -2.60 -5.69
C GLN A 161 -0.32 -3.38 -5.83
N HIS A 162 0.63 -3.16 -4.92
CA HIS A 162 1.89 -3.90 -4.91
C HIS A 162 1.68 -5.39 -4.64
N GLU A 163 0.94 -5.73 -3.60
CA GLU A 163 0.68 -7.12 -3.19
C GLU A 163 -0.04 -7.93 -4.28
N LEU A 164 -0.95 -7.29 -5.00
CA LEU A 164 -1.68 -7.91 -6.11
C LEU A 164 -0.96 -7.83 -7.46
N GLY A 165 0.33 -7.45 -7.46
CA GLY A 165 1.15 -7.42 -8.67
C GLY A 165 0.93 -6.22 -9.60
N GLN A 166 0.18 -5.19 -9.16
CA GLN A 166 -0.01 -3.93 -9.88
C GLN A 166 0.94 -2.83 -9.39
N GLY A 167 1.98 -3.18 -8.64
CA GLY A 167 2.94 -2.23 -8.10
C GLY A 167 3.67 -1.44 -9.20
N GLY A 168 4.20 -0.30 -8.78
CA GLY A 168 4.99 0.56 -9.64
C GLY A 168 4.41 1.97 -9.75
N ARG A 169 5.30 2.90 -10.09
CA ARG A 169 4.95 4.32 -10.16
C ARG A 169 4.31 4.64 -11.50
N SER A 170 3.00 4.92 -11.51
CA SER A 170 2.27 5.31 -12.71
C SER A 170 1.09 6.21 -12.37
N VAL A 171 0.71 7.08 -13.29
CA VAL A 171 -0.50 7.92 -13.14
C VAL A 171 -1.74 7.07 -12.94
N PHE A 172 -1.81 5.90 -13.56
CA PHE A 172 -2.91 4.96 -13.36
C PHE A 172 -3.05 4.53 -11.90
N ASN A 173 -1.95 4.11 -11.27
CA ASN A 173 -1.96 3.68 -9.87
C ASN A 173 -2.31 4.84 -8.92
N GLU A 174 -1.80 6.03 -9.21
CA GLU A 174 -2.12 7.24 -8.42
C GLU A 174 -3.59 7.60 -8.50
N VAL A 175 -4.18 7.62 -9.71
CA VAL A 175 -5.61 7.92 -9.87
C VAL A 175 -6.47 6.91 -9.12
N GLU A 176 -6.16 5.62 -9.20
CA GLU A 176 -6.88 4.59 -8.43
C GLU A 176 -6.78 4.84 -6.93
N ALA A 177 -5.56 5.06 -6.42
CA ALA A 177 -5.33 5.27 -5.00
C ALA A 177 -6.01 6.57 -4.49
N MET A 178 -6.01 7.63 -5.31
CA MET A 178 -6.71 8.87 -5.00
C MET A 178 -8.23 8.69 -4.97
N VAL A 179 -8.81 8.00 -5.97
CA VAL A 179 -10.24 7.71 -5.99
C VAL A 179 -10.63 6.88 -4.78
N PHE A 180 -9.86 5.84 -4.46
CA PHE A 180 -10.09 5.00 -3.29
C PHE A 180 -10.01 5.81 -2.00
N GLY A 181 -8.89 6.49 -1.75
CA GLY A 181 -8.67 7.26 -0.52
C GLY A 181 -9.73 8.32 -0.28
N ASN A 182 -10.06 9.10 -1.32
CA ASN A 182 -11.08 10.13 -1.23
C ASN A 182 -12.48 9.54 -0.98
N SER A 183 -12.81 8.40 -1.60
CA SER A 183 -14.09 7.74 -1.36
C SER A 183 -14.23 7.23 0.07
N VAL A 184 -13.16 6.65 0.63
CA VAL A 184 -13.12 6.19 2.03
C VAL A 184 -13.35 7.35 2.99
N ALA A 185 -12.59 8.43 2.83
CA ALA A 185 -12.68 9.60 3.68
C ALA A 185 -14.05 10.32 3.55
N THR A 186 -14.63 10.30 2.36
CA THR A 186 -15.98 10.85 2.12
C THR A 186 -17.05 10.03 2.84
N ASN A 187 -16.99 8.69 2.76
CA ASN A 187 -17.91 7.82 3.48
C ASN A 187 -17.82 8.03 5.00
N TRP A 188 -16.59 8.13 5.52
CA TRP A 188 -16.36 8.45 6.93
C TRP A 188 -16.94 9.83 7.30
N SER A 189 -16.71 10.83 6.47
CA SER A 189 -17.21 12.21 6.72
C SER A 189 -18.72 12.27 6.81
N PHE A 190 -19.46 11.54 5.97
CA PHE A 190 -20.92 11.50 6.03
C PHE A 190 -21.42 10.97 7.37
N ASP A 191 -20.80 9.93 7.92
CA ASP A 191 -21.21 9.33 9.20
C ASP A 191 -20.75 10.16 10.43
N ASN A 192 -19.76 11.05 10.25
CA ASN A 192 -19.18 11.85 11.33
C ASN A 192 -19.53 13.34 11.27
N GLY A 193 -20.65 13.69 10.62
CA GLY A 193 -21.20 15.03 10.61
C GLY A 193 -20.46 16.01 9.66
N GLY A 194 -19.59 15.49 8.81
CA GLY A 194 -18.94 16.25 7.77
C GLY A 194 -19.85 16.40 6.54
N GLY A 195 -19.89 17.59 5.99
CA GLY A 195 -20.73 17.91 4.81
C GLY A 195 -19.98 17.68 3.49
N GLY A 196 -19.97 16.50 2.96
CA GLY A 196 -19.67 16.32 1.56
C GLY A 196 -18.28 15.81 1.18
N SER A 197 -18.18 15.39 -0.06
CA SER A 197 -16.98 14.93 -0.74
C SER A 197 -16.06 16.12 -1.05
N MET A 198 -14.82 16.03 -0.61
CA MET A 198 -13.76 16.89 -1.11
C MET A 198 -13.12 16.24 -2.34
N THR A 199 -13.77 16.39 -3.48
CA THR A 199 -13.16 15.96 -4.75
C THR A 199 -11.88 16.76 -4.97
N PRO A 200 -10.78 16.11 -5.32
CA PRO A 200 -9.57 16.81 -5.75
C PRO A 200 -9.94 17.73 -6.91
N MET A 201 -9.80 19.04 -6.67
CA MET A 201 -10.15 20.01 -7.69
C MET A 201 -9.10 20.01 -8.79
N GLY A 202 -9.55 19.82 -10.01
CA GLY A 202 -8.78 20.20 -11.17
C GLY A 202 -8.53 21.71 -11.17
N GLN A 203 -7.51 22.15 -11.89
CA GLN A 203 -7.32 23.58 -12.13
C GLN A 203 -8.50 24.13 -12.95
N ASP A 204 -8.76 25.41 -12.85
CA ASP A 204 -9.80 26.09 -13.66
C ASP A 204 -9.34 26.22 -15.13
N THR A 205 -9.19 25.10 -15.77
CA THR A 205 -8.82 24.88 -17.16
C THR A 205 -9.68 23.77 -17.75
N PRO A 206 -9.83 23.69 -19.09
CA PRO A 206 -10.56 22.57 -19.71
C PRO A 206 -10.03 21.19 -19.29
N ALA A 207 -8.70 21.03 -19.15
CA ALA A 207 -8.09 19.80 -18.68
C ALA A 207 -8.39 19.51 -17.20
N GLY A 208 -8.39 20.53 -16.35
CA GLY A 208 -8.74 20.41 -14.95
C GLY A 208 -10.21 20.04 -14.73
N GLN A 209 -11.11 20.65 -15.47
CA GLN A 209 -12.54 20.32 -15.44
C GLN A 209 -12.79 18.90 -15.95
N ALA A 210 -12.07 18.49 -17.01
CA ALA A 210 -12.14 17.12 -17.51
C ALA A 210 -11.63 16.09 -16.51
N TYR A 211 -10.53 16.38 -15.80
CA TYR A 211 -10.02 15.56 -14.71
C TYR A 211 -11.05 15.41 -13.59
N GLU A 212 -11.57 16.53 -13.09
CA GLU A 212 -12.55 16.56 -12.00
C GLU A 212 -13.82 15.79 -12.35
N SER A 213 -14.36 15.99 -13.56
CA SER A 213 -15.53 15.26 -14.06
C SER A 213 -15.30 13.75 -14.09
N ALA A 214 -14.12 13.33 -14.60
CA ALA A 214 -13.74 11.92 -14.65
C ALA A 214 -13.55 11.33 -13.25
N PHE A 215 -12.90 12.08 -12.35
CA PHE A 215 -12.69 11.65 -10.96
C PHE A 215 -14.02 11.47 -10.23
N ARG A 216 -14.95 12.42 -10.36
CA ARG A 216 -16.29 12.34 -9.79
C ARG A 216 -17.05 11.12 -10.31
N SER A 217 -16.98 10.84 -11.62
CA SER A 217 -17.61 9.65 -12.18
C SER A 217 -16.99 8.36 -11.62
N LEU A 218 -15.66 8.27 -11.52
CA LEU A 218 -15.01 7.13 -10.89
C LEU A 218 -15.39 6.96 -9.43
N GLN A 219 -15.59 8.05 -8.71
CA GLN A 219 -15.93 8.06 -7.30
C GLN A 219 -17.40 7.67 -7.05
N TRP A 220 -18.34 8.25 -7.81
CA TRP A 220 -19.78 8.11 -7.55
C TRP A 220 -20.43 6.98 -8.32
N ASP A 221 -20.00 6.74 -9.57
CA ASP A 221 -20.61 5.76 -10.46
C ASP A 221 -19.83 4.44 -10.49
N GLY A 222 -18.66 4.41 -9.84
CA GLY A 222 -17.75 3.29 -9.85
C GLY A 222 -16.77 3.33 -11.03
N TYR A 223 -15.96 2.27 -11.13
CA TYR A 223 -14.95 2.19 -12.18
C TYR A 223 -15.58 2.14 -13.58
N SER A 224 -15.14 3.03 -14.45
CA SER A 224 -15.35 2.96 -15.88
C SER A 224 -14.05 3.22 -16.63
N GLN A 225 -13.79 2.44 -17.68
CA GLN A 225 -12.57 2.64 -18.48
C GLN A 225 -12.52 4.02 -19.16
N PRO A 226 -13.60 4.58 -19.72
CA PRO A 226 -13.57 5.93 -20.27
C PRO A 226 -13.22 6.99 -19.24
N SER A 227 -13.82 6.97 -18.05
CA SER A 227 -13.52 7.90 -16.97
C SER A 227 -12.09 7.75 -16.48
N MET A 228 -11.56 6.53 -16.35
CA MET A 228 -10.17 6.29 -15.97
C MET A 228 -9.20 6.85 -17.01
N VAL A 229 -9.42 6.60 -18.28
CA VAL A 229 -8.59 7.16 -19.37
C VAL A 229 -8.63 8.69 -19.37
N GLN A 230 -9.80 9.29 -19.18
CA GLN A 230 -9.95 10.73 -19.10
C GLN A 230 -9.20 11.30 -17.88
N ALA A 231 -9.31 10.68 -16.71
CA ALA A 231 -8.58 11.10 -15.51
C ALA A 231 -7.07 11.03 -15.72
N ILE A 232 -6.56 9.91 -16.26
CA ILE A 232 -5.13 9.71 -16.54
C ILE A 232 -4.61 10.78 -17.52
N ASN A 233 -5.30 11.01 -18.62
CA ASN A 233 -4.86 11.95 -19.65
C ASN A 233 -4.84 13.40 -19.16
N ASN A 234 -5.64 13.75 -18.17
CA ASN A 234 -5.74 15.09 -17.62
C ASN A 234 -5.08 15.25 -16.23
N PHE A 235 -4.47 14.19 -15.69
CA PHE A 235 -3.85 14.22 -14.37
C PHE A 235 -2.72 15.25 -14.27
N GLN A 236 -1.74 15.18 -15.15
CA GLN A 236 -0.57 16.06 -15.13
C GLN A 236 -0.86 17.47 -15.67
N THR A 237 -1.78 17.59 -16.61
CA THR A 237 -2.10 18.87 -17.26
C THR A 237 -3.29 19.59 -16.66
N GLY A 238 -4.13 18.90 -15.90
CA GLY A 238 -5.37 19.44 -15.35
C GLY A 238 -5.39 19.53 -13.82
N ALA A 239 -4.84 18.54 -13.12
CA ALA A 239 -4.86 18.50 -11.67
C ALA A 239 -3.52 18.89 -11.04
N TYR A 240 -2.41 18.43 -11.59
CA TYR A 240 -1.07 18.54 -11.01
C TYR A 240 -0.07 19.28 -11.90
N VAL A 241 -0.55 20.29 -12.63
CA VAL A 241 0.23 21.07 -13.63
C VAL A 241 1.53 21.65 -13.10
N ASN A 242 1.56 22.07 -11.85
CA ASN A 242 2.73 22.70 -11.25
C ASN A 242 3.31 21.89 -10.08
N SER A 243 2.99 20.61 -9.99
CA SER A 243 3.55 19.78 -8.94
C SER A 243 5.05 19.60 -9.22
N THR A 244 5.88 20.31 -8.46
CA THR A 244 7.32 20.08 -8.44
C THR A 244 7.56 18.69 -7.83
N GLY A 245 8.14 17.77 -8.60
CA GLY A 245 8.66 16.52 -8.08
C GLY A 245 7.88 15.28 -8.49
N ALA A 246 7.03 14.74 -7.62
CA ALA A 246 6.56 13.35 -7.70
C ALA A 246 5.79 12.99 -8.98
N TYR A 247 5.01 13.89 -9.55
CA TYR A 247 4.09 13.57 -10.66
C TYR A 247 4.56 13.96 -12.05
N ASN A 248 5.50 14.93 -12.19
CA ASN A 248 5.89 15.49 -13.48
C ASN A 248 6.49 14.48 -14.47
N ASN A 249 7.20 13.49 -13.97
CA ASN A 249 7.88 12.46 -14.80
C ASN A 249 7.21 11.08 -14.67
N MET A 250 5.99 11.03 -14.16
CA MET A 250 5.28 9.79 -13.97
C MET A 250 4.73 9.28 -15.31
N ARG A 251 4.80 7.98 -15.54
CA ARG A 251 4.23 7.36 -16.74
C ARG A 251 2.71 7.50 -16.72
N THR A 252 2.13 8.03 -17.81
CA THR A 252 0.69 8.17 -17.96
C THR A 252 -0.01 6.87 -18.31
N LEU A 253 0.69 5.98 -19.01
CA LEU A 253 0.13 4.70 -19.42
C LEU A 253 0.22 3.69 -18.27
N PRO A 254 -0.82 2.84 -18.11
CA PRO A 254 -0.74 1.73 -17.18
C PRO A 254 0.44 0.82 -17.58
N VAL A 255 1.16 0.34 -16.59
CA VAL A 255 2.22 -0.64 -16.85
C VAL A 255 1.54 -1.95 -17.26
N PRO A 256 1.79 -2.48 -18.48
CA PRO A 256 1.20 -3.74 -18.87
C PRO A 256 1.80 -4.86 -18.02
N TYR A 257 0.97 -5.58 -17.30
CA TYR A 257 1.35 -6.79 -16.62
C TYR A 257 1.04 -8.00 -17.50
N GLY A 258 2.10 -8.68 -17.93
CA GLY A 258 2.08 -10.06 -18.41
C GLY A 258 0.92 -10.48 -19.32
N GLY A 259 0.77 -9.87 -20.50
CA GLY A 259 -0.10 -10.40 -21.55
C GLY A 259 -1.62 -10.35 -21.30
N GLY A 260 -2.07 -9.83 -20.18
CA GLY A 260 -3.47 -9.69 -19.80
C GLY A 260 -3.96 -8.24 -19.90
N LYS A 261 -5.25 -8.05 -20.13
CA LYS A 261 -5.89 -6.76 -19.92
C LYS A 261 -5.71 -6.37 -18.46
N ILE A 262 -5.15 -5.18 -18.19
CA ILE A 262 -5.05 -4.65 -16.83
C ILE A 262 -6.46 -4.56 -16.27
N LYS A 263 -6.73 -5.38 -15.24
CA LYS A 263 -7.93 -5.20 -14.44
C LYS A 263 -7.58 -4.18 -13.37
N SER A 264 -8.28 -3.06 -13.37
CA SER A 264 -8.19 -2.09 -12.30
C SER A 264 -8.48 -2.75 -10.95
N ILE A 265 -7.60 -2.60 -9.99
CA ILE A 265 -7.81 -3.08 -8.62
C ILE A 265 -8.99 -2.33 -7.98
N LEU A 266 -9.20 -1.08 -8.38
CA LEU A 266 -10.34 -0.29 -7.96
C LEU A 266 -11.68 -0.98 -8.31
N THR A 267 -11.78 -1.75 -9.40
CA THR A 267 -13.00 -2.52 -9.71
C THR A 267 -13.35 -3.55 -8.65
N LYS A 268 -12.35 -4.06 -7.94
CA LYS A 268 -12.54 -5.06 -6.89
C LYS A 268 -12.82 -4.42 -5.53
N PHE A 269 -12.21 -3.27 -5.26
CA PHE A 269 -12.21 -2.64 -3.93
C PHE A 269 -12.86 -1.26 -3.91
N HIS A 270 -13.65 -0.90 -4.93
CA HIS A 270 -14.30 0.40 -4.96
C HIS A 270 -15.22 0.56 -3.73
N PRO A 271 -14.99 1.57 -2.87
CA PRO A 271 -15.85 1.83 -1.75
C PRO A 271 -17.21 2.30 -2.26
N ASN A 272 -18.25 1.50 -2.04
CA ASN A 272 -19.60 1.92 -2.37
C ASN A 272 -20.00 3.10 -1.48
N PHE A 273 -20.48 4.18 -2.08
CA PHE A 273 -21.07 5.25 -1.28
C PHE A 273 -22.30 4.73 -0.54
N ARG A 274 -22.30 4.94 0.76
CA ARG A 274 -23.49 4.76 1.57
C ARG A 274 -24.43 5.94 1.26
N ARG A 275 -25.49 5.65 0.53
CA ARG A 275 -26.58 6.61 0.25
C ARG A 275 -27.53 6.67 1.43
#